data_b210cf7c63dc8fd34d87ed6eb6bdf69b
#
_entry.id   b210cf7c63dc8fd34d87ed6eb6bdf69b
#
_cell.length_a   1.000
_cell.length_b   1.000
_cell.length_c   1.000
_cell.angle_alpha   90.00
_cell.angle_beta   90.00
_cell.angle_gamma   90.00
#
_symmetry.space_group_name_H-M   'P 1'
#
loop_
_entity.id
_entity.type
_entity.pdbx_description
1 polymer ?
#
loop_
_entity_poly.entity_id
_entity_poly.type
_entity_poly.pdbx_seq_one_letter_code
_entity_poly.pdbx_strand_id
1 'polypeptide(L)'
;MRELTLAAPQFAASEDPRDNLDAAERLVRDAAANGARLVLLQELFESRYFCVTEDPRHLATARPFEGNPLVARFAALARELGLVLPIPFFERAGQAHFNSVAVADADGRVLGVYRKSHIPQGPGYEEKFYFSPGDTGFRVWDTAVGRIGVGICWDQWFPESARAMALMGAEVLLYPSAIGSEPEAPGWDSQPHWETVMRGHAGANLMPLVASNRIGREPQGGREVTFYGSSFIAGPTGDLLARGSRDREELVLATVDLGACAESRRSWGLFRDRRPDLYSRLQAL
;
A
#
# COMPACT_ATOMS: atom_id res chain seq x y z
N MET A 1 -5.48 -16.15 21.16
CA MET A 1 -4.48 -15.71 20.14
C MET A 1 -5.16 -15.68 18.78
N ARG A 2 -4.93 -14.64 18.00
CA ARG A 2 -5.38 -14.48 16.60
C ARG A 2 -4.17 -14.12 15.76
N GLU A 3 -3.29 -15.12 15.59
CA GLU A 3 -2.05 -14.93 14.84
C GLU A 3 -2.33 -14.70 13.34
N LEU A 4 -1.64 -13.72 12.77
CA LEU A 4 -1.68 -13.38 11.36
C LEU A 4 -0.25 -13.14 10.87
N THR A 5 0.19 -13.94 9.90
CA THR A 5 1.43 -13.69 9.18
C THR A 5 1.15 -12.75 8.00
N LEU A 6 1.85 -11.62 8.02
CA LEU A 6 1.82 -10.54 7.04
C LEU A 6 3.03 -10.64 6.12
N ALA A 7 2.88 -10.26 4.86
CA ALA A 7 3.98 -10.21 3.90
C ALA A 7 3.98 -8.93 3.08
N ALA A 8 5.18 -8.39 2.82
CA ALA A 8 5.45 -7.28 1.93
C ALA A 8 6.59 -7.68 0.97
N PRO A 9 6.28 -8.26 -0.20
CA PRO A 9 7.27 -8.46 -1.24
C PRO A 9 7.75 -7.13 -1.81
N GLN A 10 9.04 -7.07 -2.20
CA GLN A 10 9.61 -5.97 -2.96
C GLN A 10 10.45 -6.49 -4.12
N PHE A 11 10.30 -5.87 -5.29
CA PHE A 11 11.04 -6.23 -6.51
C PHE A 11 11.22 -5.03 -7.43
N ALA A 12 12.18 -5.12 -8.36
CA ALA A 12 12.39 -4.12 -9.40
C ALA A 12 11.42 -4.35 -10.57
N ALA A 13 10.82 -3.28 -11.07
CA ALA A 13 9.94 -3.38 -12.21
C ALA A 13 10.72 -3.47 -13.53
N SER A 14 10.37 -4.48 -14.35
CA SER A 14 10.79 -4.65 -15.75
C SER A 14 10.01 -3.71 -16.68
N GLU A 15 10.53 -3.50 -17.89
CA GLU A 15 9.80 -2.85 -18.98
C GLU A 15 8.65 -3.70 -19.52
N ASP A 16 8.79 -5.03 -19.47
CA ASP A 16 7.70 -5.95 -19.87
C ASP A 16 6.74 -6.18 -18.70
N PRO A 17 5.48 -5.76 -18.82
CA PRO A 17 4.49 -6.00 -17.76
C PRO A 17 4.31 -7.48 -17.41
N ARG A 18 4.56 -8.40 -18.35
CA ARG A 18 4.44 -9.85 -18.07
C ARG A 18 5.46 -10.31 -17.04
N ASP A 19 6.70 -9.84 -17.14
CA ASP A 19 7.74 -10.15 -16.16
C ASP A 19 7.35 -9.67 -14.77
N ASN A 20 6.74 -8.49 -14.67
CA ASN A 20 6.29 -7.91 -13.41
C ASN A 20 5.17 -8.73 -12.78
N LEU A 21 4.20 -9.17 -13.60
CA LEU A 21 3.10 -10.01 -13.14
C LEU A 21 3.59 -11.38 -12.66
N ASP A 22 4.54 -11.97 -13.36
CA ASP A 22 5.11 -13.28 -13.03
C ASP A 22 5.98 -13.19 -11.76
N ALA A 23 6.76 -12.11 -11.61
CA ALA A 23 7.53 -11.84 -10.39
C ALA A 23 6.61 -11.63 -9.18
N ALA A 24 5.55 -10.82 -9.33
CA ALA A 24 4.57 -10.60 -8.28
C ALA A 24 3.86 -11.90 -7.87
N GLU A 25 3.39 -12.71 -8.85
CA GLU A 25 2.75 -13.99 -8.58
C GLU A 25 3.70 -14.96 -7.85
N ARG A 26 4.94 -15.09 -8.30
CA ARG A 26 5.96 -15.93 -7.65
C ARG A 26 6.16 -15.51 -6.18
N LEU A 27 6.32 -14.21 -5.93
CA LEU A 27 6.53 -13.70 -4.57
C LEU A 27 5.30 -13.88 -3.69
N VAL A 28 4.08 -13.78 -4.24
CA VAL A 28 2.84 -14.09 -3.50
C VAL A 28 2.77 -15.58 -3.15
N ARG A 29 3.15 -16.48 -4.07
CA ARG A 29 3.23 -17.92 -3.80
C ARG A 29 4.28 -18.25 -2.75
N ASP A 30 5.45 -17.61 -2.80
CA ASP A 30 6.51 -17.75 -1.83
C ASP A 30 6.04 -17.25 -0.43
N ALA A 31 5.31 -16.14 -0.39
CA ALA A 31 4.70 -15.63 0.85
C ALA A 31 3.71 -16.63 1.46
N ALA A 32 2.83 -17.19 0.64
CA ALA A 32 1.87 -18.21 1.09
C ALA A 32 2.57 -19.47 1.59
N ALA A 33 3.62 -19.94 0.92
CA ALA A 33 4.43 -21.09 1.34
C ALA A 33 5.13 -20.86 2.68
N ASN A 34 5.42 -19.58 3.03
CA ASN A 34 5.95 -19.17 4.33
C ASN A 34 4.85 -18.79 5.34
N GLY A 35 3.60 -19.18 5.10
CA GLY A 35 2.49 -19.02 6.03
C GLY A 35 1.78 -17.67 6.01
N ALA A 36 2.12 -16.76 5.10
CA ALA A 36 1.43 -15.48 4.98
C ALA A 36 -0.04 -15.68 4.58
N ARG A 37 -0.94 -14.94 5.22
CA ARG A 37 -2.37 -14.91 4.94
C ARG A 37 -2.86 -13.54 4.45
N LEU A 38 -2.01 -12.53 4.53
CA LEU A 38 -2.21 -11.21 3.97
C LEU A 38 -0.91 -10.77 3.31
N VAL A 39 -0.96 -10.52 2.01
CA VAL A 39 0.20 -10.11 1.20
C VAL A 39 -0.09 -8.75 0.57
N LEU A 40 0.83 -7.80 0.72
CA LEU A 40 0.71 -6.46 0.15
C LEU A 40 1.72 -6.28 -0.98
N LEU A 41 1.26 -6.24 -2.21
CA LEU A 41 2.08 -5.89 -3.38
C LEU A 41 2.39 -4.38 -3.39
N GLN A 42 3.48 -3.98 -4.05
CA GLN A 42 3.89 -2.59 -4.22
C GLN A 42 2.93 -1.82 -5.16
N GLU A 43 2.87 -0.50 -5.03
CA GLU A 43 2.04 0.39 -5.85
C GLU A 43 2.36 0.24 -7.34
N LEU A 44 1.32 0.19 -8.22
CA LEU A 44 1.45 0.14 -9.68
C LEU A 44 2.42 -0.95 -10.18
N PHE A 45 2.45 -2.10 -9.54
CA PHE A 45 3.46 -3.15 -9.73
C PHE A 45 3.46 -3.76 -11.14
N GLU A 46 2.38 -3.61 -11.91
CA GLU A 46 2.26 -4.13 -13.27
C GLU A 46 3.30 -3.53 -14.23
N SER A 47 3.78 -2.32 -13.94
CA SER A 47 4.67 -1.58 -14.85
C SER A 47 5.79 -0.87 -14.10
N ARG A 48 6.79 -0.36 -14.86
CA ARG A 48 7.62 0.73 -14.35
C ARG A 48 6.77 1.91 -13.91
N TYR A 49 7.27 2.70 -12.99
CA TYR A 49 6.60 3.89 -12.47
C TYR A 49 6.58 5.00 -13.53
N PHE A 50 5.54 5.00 -14.34
CA PHE A 50 5.42 5.92 -15.49
C PHE A 50 5.24 7.39 -15.08
N CYS A 51 4.98 7.69 -13.81
CA CYS A 51 4.81 9.07 -13.32
C CYS A 51 6.13 9.83 -13.13
N VAL A 52 7.27 9.28 -13.55
CA VAL A 52 8.56 10.02 -13.54
C VAL A 52 8.50 11.26 -14.44
N THR A 53 7.73 11.19 -15.52
CA THR A 53 7.48 12.31 -16.44
C THR A 53 6.02 12.33 -16.89
N GLU A 54 5.59 13.45 -17.45
CA GLU A 54 4.26 13.60 -18.06
C GLU A 54 4.29 13.09 -19.51
N ASP A 55 3.80 11.87 -19.72
CA ASP A 55 3.70 11.25 -21.05
C ASP A 55 2.28 10.69 -21.27
N PRO A 56 1.47 11.30 -22.12
CA PRO A 56 0.07 10.91 -22.33
C PRO A 56 -0.09 9.50 -22.91
N ARG A 57 0.98 8.90 -23.47
CA ARG A 57 0.93 7.52 -23.98
C ARG A 57 0.61 6.50 -22.88
N HIS A 58 1.01 6.78 -21.64
CA HIS A 58 0.73 5.90 -20.52
C HIS A 58 -0.76 5.89 -20.12
N LEU A 59 -1.54 6.93 -20.43
CA LEU A 59 -2.98 6.94 -20.17
C LEU A 59 -3.73 5.79 -20.87
N ALA A 60 -3.21 5.31 -22.02
CA ALA A 60 -3.77 4.19 -22.76
C ALA A 60 -3.62 2.82 -22.03
N THR A 61 -2.76 2.74 -21.01
CA THR A 61 -2.57 1.50 -20.24
C THR A 61 -3.60 1.32 -19.12
N ALA A 62 -4.30 2.39 -18.75
CA ALA A 62 -5.36 2.35 -17.73
C ALA A 62 -6.53 1.45 -18.17
N ARG A 63 -7.04 0.65 -17.24
CA ARG A 63 -8.13 -0.30 -17.50
C ARG A 63 -9.30 -0.08 -16.54
N PRO A 64 -10.55 -0.35 -16.97
CA PRO A 64 -11.68 -0.32 -16.06
C PRO A 64 -11.48 -1.31 -14.89
N PHE A 65 -12.09 -1.03 -13.75
CA PHE A 65 -12.15 -1.98 -12.63
C PHE A 65 -12.96 -3.22 -13.01
N GLU A 66 -14.15 -3.00 -13.59
CA GLU A 66 -15.03 -4.08 -14.06
C GLU A 66 -14.36 -4.85 -15.20
N GLY A 67 -14.22 -6.17 -15.01
CA GLY A 67 -13.59 -7.05 -15.99
C GLY A 67 -12.07 -6.86 -16.14
N ASN A 68 -11.41 -6.22 -15.19
CA ASN A 68 -9.97 -6.01 -15.21
C ASN A 68 -9.21 -7.34 -15.15
N PRO A 69 -8.40 -7.67 -16.16
CA PRO A 69 -7.71 -8.97 -16.21
C PRO A 69 -6.63 -9.12 -15.13
N LEU A 70 -5.98 -8.02 -14.73
CA LEU A 70 -5.02 -8.03 -13.62
C LEU A 70 -5.73 -8.39 -12.31
N VAL A 71 -6.84 -7.71 -12.01
CA VAL A 71 -7.63 -7.96 -10.79
C VAL A 71 -8.15 -9.41 -10.81
N ALA A 72 -8.64 -9.90 -11.96
CA ALA A 72 -9.13 -11.27 -12.09
C ALA A 72 -8.03 -12.32 -11.85
N ARG A 73 -6.81 -12.11 -12.42
CA ARG A 73 -5.65 -13.00 -12.24
C ARG A 73 -5.30 -13.13 -10.75
N PHE A 74 -5.12 -12.00 -10.07
CA PHE A 74 -4.67 -11.99 -8.69
C PHE A 74 -5.78 -12.36 -7.69
N ALA A 75 -7.05 -12.11 -8.02
CA ALA A 75 -8.18 -12.63 -7.24
C ALA A 75 -8.29 -14.17 -7.33
N ALA A 76 -8.02 -14.74 -8.50
CA ALA A 76 -7.93 -16.19 -8.66
C ALA A 76 -6.76 -16.78 -7.85
N LEU A 77 -5.60 -16.10 -7.84
CA LEU A 77 -4.44 -16.48 -7.03
C LEU A 77 -4.74 -16.41 -5.54
N ALA A 78 -5.42 -15.34 -5.08
CA ALA A 78 -5.86 -15.19 -3.69
C ALA A 78 -6.73 -16.38 -3.24
N ARG A 79 -7.68 -16.80 -4.09
CA ARG A 79 -8.53 -17.98 -3.84
C ARG A 79 -7.72 -19.28 -3.81
N GLU A 80 -6.83 -19.47 -4.77
CA GLU A 80 -5.98 -20.68 -4.85
C GLU A 80 -5.16 -20.88 -3.58
N LEU A 81 -4.59 -19.78 -3.06
CA LEU A 81 -3.68 -19.79 -1.92
C LEU A 81 -4.39 -19.56 -0.57
N GLY A 82 -5.67 -19.19 -0.60
CA GLY A 82 -6.47 -18.93 0.60
C GLY A 82 -5.96 -17.72 1.40
N LEU A 83 -5.53 -16.64 0.75
CA LEU A 83 -4.99 -15.43 1.37
C LEU A 83 -5.71 -14.17 0.89
N VAL A 84 -5.63 -13.10 1.69
CA VAL A 84 -6.14 -11.78 1.33
C VAL A 84 -5.08 -11.02 0.54
N LEU A 85 -5.48 -10.42 -0.57
CA LEU A 85 -4.56 -9.75 -1.49
C LEU A 85 -5.12 -8.41 -1.97
N PRO A 86 -4.64 -7.27 -1.46
CA PRO A 86 -4.81 -5.98 -2.11
C PRO A 86 -4.04 -5.94 -3.42
N ILE A 87 -4.69 -5.50 -4.50
CA ILE A 87 -4.19 -5.55 -5.88
C ILE A 87 -4.13 -4.11 -6.42
N PRO A 88 -2.96 -3.44 -6.36
CA PRO A 88 -2.76 -2.10 -6.93
C PRO A 88 -2.83 -2.14 -8.46
N PHE A 89 -3.50 -1.15 -9.08
CA PHE A 89 -3.64 -1.05 -10.53
C PHE A 89 -3.94 0.38 -10.99
N PHE A 90 -3.66 0.65 -12.29
CA PHE A 90 -4.03 1.90 -12.94
C PHE A 90 -5.47 1.79 -13.47
N GLU A 91 -6.38 2.53 -12.84
CA GLU A 91 -7.80 2.49 -13.15
C GLU A 91 -8.22 3.59 -14.14
N ARG A 92 -9.10 3.21 -15.07
CA ARG A 92 -9.89 4.15 -15.88
C ARG A 92 -11.37 4.00 -15.49
N ALA A 93 -11.99 5.09 -15.04
CA ALA A 93 -13.42 5.16 -14.73
C ALA A 93 -14.06 6.27 -15.56
N GLY A 94 -14.76 5.88 -16.62
CA GLY A 94 -15.26 6.84 -17.61
C GLY A 94 -14.12 7.56 -18.30
N GLN A 95 -14.03 8.89 -18.12
CA GLN A 95 -12.96 9.74 -18.63
C GLN A 95 -11.90 10.09 -17.58
N ALA A 96 -12.10 9.69 -16.33
CA ALA A 96 -11.15 9.90 -15.25
C ALA A 96 -10.21 8.69 -15.08
N HIS A 97 -9.02 8.96 -14.53
CA HIS A 97 -8.03 7.94 -14.24
C HIS A 97 -7.66 8.01 -12.74
N PHE A 98 -7.43 6.86 -12.13
CA PHE A 98 -7.13 6.77 -10.71
C PHE A 98 -5.99 5.79 -10.45
N ASN A 99 -5.23 6.05 -9.40
CA ASN A 99 -4.35 5.09 -8.78
C ASN A 99 -5.19 4.31 -7.76
N SER A 100 -5.39 3.02 -7.98
CA SER A 100 -6.42 2.23 -7.29
C SER A 100 -5.88 0.94 -6.71
N VAL A 101 -6.55 0.45 -5.67
CA VAL A 101 -6.33 -0.89 -5.09
C VAL A 101 -7.67 -1.61 -5.02
N ALA A 102 -7.78 -2.75 -5.71
CA ALA A 102 -8.86 -3.70 -5.50
C ALA A 102 -8.49 -4.66 -4.35
N VAL A 103 -9.45 -5.07 -3.54
CA VAL A 103 -9.20 -5.99 -2.42
C VAL A 103 -9.84 -7.34 -2.73
N ALA A 104 -9.01 -8.37 -2.93
CA ALA A 104 -9.45 -9.75 -3.05
C ALA A 104 -9.40 -10.46 -1.68
N ASP A 105 -10.51 -11.08 -1.28
CA ASP A 105 -10.56 -11.92 -0.08
C ASP A 105 -10.01 -13.32 -0.37
N ALA A 106 -9.81 -14.11 0.67
CA ALA A 106 -9.24 -15.45 0.61
C ALA A 106 -10.07 -16.46 -0.19
N ASP A 107 -11.33 -16.18 -0.46
CA ASP A 107 -12.19 -16.96 -1.36
C ASP A 107 -12.13 -16.47 -2.84
N GLY A 108 -11.34 -15.43 -3.12
CA GLY A 108 -11.19 -14.80 -4.43
C GLY A 108 -12.29 -13.79 -4.76
N ARG A 109 -13.22 -13.52 -3.85
CA ARG A 109 -14.21 -12.47 -4.04
C ARG A 109 -13.53 -11.10 -3.94
N VAL A 110 -13.75 -10.23 -4.92
CA VAL A 110 -13.28 -8.85 -4.89
C VAL A 110 -14.29 -8.02 -4.10
N LEU A 111 -13.84 -7.48 -2.96
CA LEU A 111 -14.68 -6.77 -1.99
C LEU A 111 -14.97 -5.32 -2.41
N GLY A 112 -14.20 -4.78 -3.33
CA GLY A 112 -14.32 -3.42 -3.85
C GLY A 112 -12.98 -2.77 -4.15
N VAL A 113 -13.01 -1.48 -4.40
CA VAL A 113 -11.87 -0.67 -4.80
C VAL A 113 -11.70 0.54 -3.88
N TYR A 114 -10.45 0.90 -3.57
CA TYR A 114 -10.03 2.18 -3.01
C TYR A 114 -9.26 2.96 -4.07
N ARG A 115 -9.54 4.23 -4.23
CA ARG A 115 -8.83 5.18 -5.09
C ARG A 115 -8.00 6.12 -4.22
N LYS A 116 -6.72 6.27 -4.55
CA LYS A 116 -5.75 7.12 -3.83
C LYS A 116 -6.31 8.52 -3.60
N SER A 117 -6.44 8.91 -2.34
CA SER A 117 -7.07 10.19 -1.98
C SER A 117 -6.12 11.38 -2.19
N HIS A 118 -4.86 11.22 -1.82
CA HIS A 118 -3.86 12.28 -1.90
C HIS A 118 -2.90 12.00 -3.05
N ILE A 119 -2.88 12.89 -4.04
CA ILE A 119 -2.06 12.74 -5.25
C ILE A 119 -0.86 13.69 -5.14
N PRO A 120 0.39 13.15 -5.12
CA PRO A 120 1.58 13.98 -5.12
C PRO A 120 1.80 14.68 -6.45
N GLN A 121 2.60 15.74 -6.42
CA GLN A 121 3.13 16.40 -7.58
C GLN A 121 4.53 16.92 -7.27
N GLY A 122 5.46 16.56 -8.11
CA GLY A 122 6.85 17.02 -8.02
C GLY A 122 7.72 16.32 -9.05
N PRO A 123 8.94 16.81 -9.25
CA PRO A 123 9.87 16.25 -10.21
C PRO A 123 10.15 14.76 -9.95
N GLY A 124 9.86 13.91 -10.93
CA GLY A 124 9.94 12.46 -10.81
C GLY A 124 8.71 11.80 -10.18
N TYR A 125 7.72 12.59 -9.75
CA TYR A 125 6.44 12.14 -9.16
C TYR A 125 5.29 12.97 -9.71
N GLU A 126 5.14 12.99 -11.06
CA GLU A 126 4.16 13.80 -11.80
C GLU A 126 2.77 13.14 -11.81
N GLU A 127 2.31 12.69 -10.61
CA GLU A 127 1.09 11.89 -10.51
C GLU A 127 -0.19 12.68 -10.83
N LYS A 128 -0.22 13.99 -10.58
CA LYS A 128 -1.41 14.82 -10.91
C LYS A 128 -1.69 14.93 -12.40
N PHE A 129 -0.70 14.64 -13.26
CA PHE A 129 -0.91 14.53 -14.71
C PHE A 129 -1.77 13.28 -15.05
N TYR A 130 -1.60 12.21 -14.29
CA TYR A 130 -2.23 10.91 -14.58
C TYR A 130 -3.51 10.69 -13.78
N PHE A 131 -3.55 11.08 -12.51
CA PHE A 131 -4.59 10.64 -11.59
C PHE A 131 -5.43 11.80 -11.07
N SER A 132 -6.73 11.58 -11.08
CA SER A 132 -7.68 12.36 -10.29
C SER A 132 -7.57 11.96 -8.81
N PRO A 133 -7.81 12.89 -7.87
CA PRO A 133 -7.99 12.51 -6.46
C PRO A 133 -9.12 11.50 -6.32
N GLY A 134 -8.91 10.50 -5.44
CA GLY A 134 -9.87 9.43 -5.21
C GLY A 134 -11.20 9.95 -4.65
N ASP A 135 -12.28 9.38 -5.12
CA ASP A 135 -13.66 9.72 -4.77
C ASP A 135 -14.37 8.65 -3.91
N THR A 136 -13.62 7.60 -3.52
CA THR A 136 -14.17 6.50 -2.70
C THR A 136 -14.25 6.81 -1.21
N GLY A 137 -13.56 7.86 -0.76
CA GLY A 137 -13.25 8.06 0.66
C GLY A 137 -12.35 6.96 1.21
N PHE A 138 -11.93 7.09 2.47
CA PHE A 138 -11.19 6.01 3.14
C PHE A 138 -12.11 4.80 3.34
N ARG A 139 -11.52 3.60 3.21
CA ARG A 139 -12.27 2.34 3.29
C ARG A 139 -11.61 1.33 4.19
N VAL A 140 -12.44 0.50 4.80
CA VAL A 140 -12.05 -0.67 5.57
C VAL A 140 -12.88 -1.85 5.08
N TRP A 141 -12.25 -3.00 4.89
CA TRP A 141 -12.91 -4.21 4.43
C TRP A 141 -12.86 -5.30 5.50
N ASP A 142 -14.00 -5.96 5.68
CA ASP A 142 -14.07 -7.20 6.46
C ASP A 142 -13.58 -8.34 5.57
N THR A 143 -12.49 -8.99 5.99
CA THR A 143 -11.84 -10.08 5.25
C THR A 143 -11.72 -11.33 6.11
N ALA A 144 -11.34 -12.44 5.48
CA ALA A 144 -11.10 -13.71 6.17
C ALA A 144 -10.03 -13.62 7.28
N VAL A 145 -9.14 -12.63 7.24
CA VAL A 145 -8.03 -12.48 8.22
C VAL A 145 -8.28 -11.36 9.23
N GLY A 146 -9.34 -10.57 9.06
CA GLY A 146 -9.69 -9.43 9.89
C GLY A 146 -9.99 -8.18 9.07
N ARG A 147 -10.17 -7.06 9.72
CA ARG A 147 -10.51 -5.79 9.08
C ARG A 147 -9.27 -5.06 8.63
N ILE A 148 -9.13 -4.80 7.34
CA ILE A 148 -7.98 -4.12 6.76
C ILE A 148 -8.34 -2.73 6.24
N GLY A 149 -7.46 -1.74 6.50
CA GLY A 149 -7.51 -0.42 5.88
C GLY A 149 -6.36 -0.26 4.89
N VAL A 150 -6.62 0.34 3.72
CA VAL A 150 -5.62 0.58 2.68
C VAL A 150 -5.54 2.06 2.36
N GLY A 151 -4.35 2.64 2.49
CA GLY A 151 -3.97 3.91 1.87
C GLY A 151 -2.89 3.66 0.83
N ILE A 152 -2.79 4.49 -0.21
CA ILE A 152 -1.79 4.30 -1.27
C ILE A 152 -0.71 5.36 -1.15
N CYS A 153 0.55 4.94 -0.99
CA CYS A 153 1.77 5.76 -1.05
C CYS A 153 1.60 7.12 -0.36
N TRP A 154 1.32 8.20 -1.10
CA TRP A 154 1.21 9.57 -0.57
C TRP A 154 0.20 9.72 0.58
N ASP A 155 -0.83 8.86 0.66
CA ASP A 155 -1.76 8.81 1.81
C ASP A 155 -1.03 8.55 3.13
N GLN A 156 0.15 7.95 3.09
CA GLN A 156 1.00 7.65 4.24
C GLN A 156 1.47 8.87 5.02
N TRP A 157 1.48 10.06 4.38
CA TRP A 157 1.92 11.29 5.03
C TRP A 157 0.84 11.94 5.89
N PHE A 158 -0.42 11.48 5.76
CA PHE A 158 -1.59 12.08 6.38
C PHE A 158 -2.09 11.21 7.54
N PRO A 159 -1.79 11.58 8.81
CA PRO A 159 -2.24 10.82 9.98
C PRO A 159 -3.78 10.72 10.07
N GLU A 160 -4.50 11.67 9.45
CA GLU A 160 -5.95 11.64 9.32
C GLU A 160 -6.44 10.37 8.62
N SER A 161 -5.75 9.92 7.57
CA SER A 161 -6.10 8.70 6.83
C SER A 161 -6.03 7.47 7.72
N ALA A 162 -4.94 7.32 8.46
CA ALA A 162 -4.72 6.20 9.38
C ALA A 162 -5.75 6.22 10.53
N ARG A 163 -6.00 7.42 11.11
CA ARG A 163 -6.97 7.58 12.19
C ARG A 163 -8.39 7.34 11.72
N ALA A 164 -8.78 7.80 10.52
CA ALA A 164 -10.09 7.54 9.96
C ALA A 164 -10.32 6.03 9.80
N MET A 165 -9.39 5.30 9.18
CA MET A 165 -9.47 3.85 9.01
C MET A 165 -9.51 3.10 10.36
N ALA A 166 -8.72 3.55 11.34
CA ALA A 166 -8.76 3.00 12.70
C ALA A 166 -10.13 3.17 13.36
N LEU A 167 -10.76 4.34 13.20
CA LEU A 167 -12.11 4.62 13.72
C LEU A 167 -13.20 3.82 12.98
N MET A 168 -12.97 3.49 11.71
CA MET A 168 -13.82 2.57 10.95
C MET A 168 -13.61 1.10 11.36
N GLY A 169 -12.67 0.83 12.27
CA GLY A 169 -12.42 -0.47 12.85
C GLY A 169 -11.34 -1.29 12.16
N ALA A 170 -10.45 -0.69 11.38
CA ALA A 170 -9.29 -1.39 10.84
C ALA A 170 -8.45 -2.03 11.95
N GLU A 171 -7.98 -3.24 11.71
CA GLU A 171 -7.08 -4.01 12.57
C GLU A 171 -5.65 -4.06 12.02
N VAL A 172 -5.50 -3.82 10.70
CA VAL A 172 -4.21 -3.73 10.00
C VAL A 172 -4.28 -2.56 9.01
N LEU A 173 -3.21 -1.74 8.95
CA LEU A 173 -3.01 -0.71 7.92
C LEU A 173 -2.07 -1.20 6.83
N LEU A 174 -2.38 -0.87 5.58
CA LEU A 174 -1.62 -1.28 4.40
C LEU A 174 -1.30 -0.06 3.55
N TYR A 175 -0.01 0.10 3.16
CA TYR A 175 0.46 1.17 2.28
C TYR A 175 1.30 0.59 1.15
N PRO A 176 0.70 0.20 0.00
CA PRO A 176 1.45 -0.03 -1.22
C PRO A 176 2.09 1.27 -1.67
N SER A 177 3.38 1.25 -1.98
CA SER A 177 4.18 2.45 -2.23
C SER A 177 5.06 2.31 -3.48
N ALA A 178 5.38 3.47 -4.06
CA ALA A 178 6.42 3.66 -5.07
C ALA A 178 7.16 4.96 -4.72
N ILE A 179 8.13 4.87 -3.81
CA ILE A 179 8.88 6.02 -3.29
C ILE A 179 10.38 5.73 -3.32
N GLY A 180 11.17 6.73 -3.68
CA GLY A 180 12.60 6.60 -3.88
C GLY A 180 13.34 7.91 -3.74
N SER A 181 14.37 8.11 -4.56
CA SER A 181 15.17 9.32 -4.58
C SER A 181 14.38 10.53 -5.04
N GLU A 182 14.83 11.70 -4.61
CA GLU A 182 14.27 12.99 -5.02
C GLU A 182 15.17 13.58 -6.13
N PRO A 183 14.75 13.60 -7.41
CA PRO A 183 15.61 13.98 -8.53
C PRO A 183 16.21 15.39 -8.42
N GLU A 184 15.48 16.34 -7.82
CA GLU A 184 15.96 17.72 -7.62
C GLU A 184 16.62 17.96 -6.26
N ALA A 185 16.68 16.95 -5.38
CA ALA A 185 17.34 17.00 -4.09
C ALA A 185 18.23 15.76 -3.87
N PRO A 186 19.26 15.54 -4.69
CA PRO A 186 20.03 14.28 -4.74
C PRO A 186 20.78 13.94 -3.45
N GLY A 187 20.91 14.88 -2.52
CA GLY A 187 21.51 14.65 -1.20
C GLY A 187 20.49 14.29 -0.10
N TRP A 188 19.20 14.29 -0.41
CA TRP A 188 18.17 14.00 0.58
C TRP A 188 17.69 12.55 0.49
N ASP A 189 17.80 11.83 1.61
CA ASP A 189 17.28 10.48 1.76
C ASP A 189 15.97 10.53 2.56
N SER A 190 14.84 10.41 1.88
CA SER A 190 13.51 10.44 2.50
C SER A 190 13.13 9.14 3.23
N GLN A 191 13.89 8.04 3.06
CA GLN A 191 13.53 6.72 3.62
C GLN A 191 13.35 6.73 5.14
N PRO A 192 14.25 7.33 5.96
CA PRO A 192 14.06 7.33 7.41
C PRO A 192 12.83 8.12 7.85
N HIS A 193 12.49 9.20 7.16
CA HIS A 193 11.29 9.99 7.42
C HIS A 193 10.04 9.19 7.04
N TRP A 194 10.02 8.57 5.87
CA TRP A 194 8.96 7.71 5.38
C TRP A 194 8.62 6.57 6.37
N GLU A 195 9.61 5.83 6.84
CA GLU A 195 9.43 4.77 7.83
C GLU A 195 8.91 5.33 9.17
N THR A 196 9.49 6.45 9.63
CA THR A 196 9.13 7.06 10.92
C THR A 196 7.66 7.48 10.98
N VAL A 197 7.15 8.13 9.93
CA VAL A 197 5.75 8.59 9.87
C VAL A 197 4.79 7.40 9.96
N MET A 198 5.01 6.35 9.19
CA MET A 198 4.13 5.19 9.20
C MET A 198 4.21 4.38 10.50
N ARG A 199 5.41 4.27 11.10
CA ARG A 199 5.55 3.68 12.43
C ARG A 199 4.79 4.49 13.49
N GLY A 200 4.75 5.81 13.34
CA GLY A 200 3.89 6.69 14.13
C GLY A 200 2.40 6.38 13.96
N HIS A 201 1.95 6.08 12.74
CA HIS A 201 0.57 5.66 12.49
C HIS A 201 0.23 4.33 13.19
N ALA A 202 1.14 3.35 13.15
CA ALA A 202 0.96 2.09 13.86
C ALA A 202 0.82 2.32 15.36
N GLY A 203 1.77 3.05 15.98
CA GLY A 203 1.79 3.35 17.40
C GLY A 203 0.61 4.18 17.87
N ALA A 204 0.25 5.25 17.13
CA ALA A 204 -0.86 6.12 17.48
C ALA A 204 -2.24 5.42 17.40
N ASN A 205 -2.35 4.33 16.65
CA ASN A 205 -3.59 3.58 16.47
C ASN A 205 -3.57 2.18 17.10
N LEU A 206 -2.46 1.77 17.71
CA LEU A 206 -2.25 0.46 18.31
C LEU A 206 -2.67 -0.67 17.35
N MET A 207 -2.16 -0.60 16.11
CA MET A 207 -2.40 -1.64 15.11
C MET A 207 -1.19 -1.85 14.22
N PRO A 208 -0.93 -3.09 13.77
CA PRO A 208 0.16 -3.36 12.85
C PRO A 208 -0.03 -2.66 11.51
N LEU A 209 1.11 -2.38 10.86
CA LEU A 209 1.17 -1.71 9.58
C LEU A 209 2.13 -2.43 8.65
N VAL A 210 1.75 -2.54 7.38
CA VAL A 210 2.58 -3.09 6.31
C VAL A 210 2.79 -2.02 5.25
N ALA A 211 4.04 -1.77 4.89
CA ALA A 211 4.43 -0.94 3.76
C ALA A 211 5.22 -1.79 2.76
N SER A 212 4.76 -1.83 1.52
CA SER A 212 5.45 -2.53 0.42
C SER A 212 5.90 -1.49 -0.61
N ASN A 213 7.20 -1.46 -0.91
CA ASN A 213 7.80 -0.51 -1.84
C ASN A 213 8.60 -1.26 -2.91
N ARG A 214 8.83 -0.63 -4.06
CA ARG A 214 9.67 -1.18 -5.12
C ARG A 214 11.14 -0.84 -4.92
N ILE A 215 12.01 -1.54 -5.63
CA ILE A 215 13.46 -1.28 -5.71
C ILE A 215 13.86 -0.96 -7.15
N GLY A 216 15.09 -0.49 -7.31
CA GLY A 216 15.74 -0.35 -8.62
C GLY A 216 15.67 1.07 -9.19
N ARG A 217 16.33 1.23 -10.33
CA ARG A 217 16.47 2.50 -11.05
C ARG A 217 15.50 2.52 -12.24
N GLU A 218 14.69 3.53 -12.32
CA GLU A 218 13.70 3.68 -13.39
C GLU A 218 13.92 5.01 -14.14
N PRO A 219 14.71 5.01 -15.22
CA PRO A 219 14.90 6.18 -16.05
C PRO A 219 13.71 6.37 -17.00
N GLN A 220 13.29 7.62 -17.18
CA GLN A 220 12.25 8.02 -18.13
C GLN A 220 12.40 9.48 -18.52
N GLY A 221 12.38 9.78 -19.82
CA GLY A 221 12.36 11.14 -20.35
C GLY A 221 13.49 12.06 -19.88
N GLY A 222 14.68 11.51 -19.63
CA GLY A 222 15.84 12.27 -19.15
C GLY A 222 15.88 12.46 -17.63
N ARG A 223 14.87 11.96 -16.89
CA ARG A 223 14.85 11.89 -15.43
C ARG A 223 15.01 10.45 -14.96
N GLU A 224 15.35 10.27 -13.69
CA GLU A 224 15.47 8.97 -13.08
C GLU A 224 15.03 9.03 -11.62
N VAL A 225 14.29 8.00 -11.19
CA VAL A 225 14.01 7.74 -9.78
C VAL A 225 14.69 6.42 -9.40
N THR A 226 15.44 6.43 -8.30
CA THR A 226 15.97 5.21 -7.68
C THR A 226 15.10 4.87 -6.48
N PHE A 227 14.28 3.84 -6.62
CA PHE A 227 13.41 3.36 -5.55
C PHE A 227 14.25 2.63 -4.51
N TYR A 228 14.03 2.93 -3.22
CA TYR A 228 14.90 2.49 -2.14
C TYR A 228 14.37 1.27 -1.38
N GLY A 229 13.40 0.53 -1.92
CA GLY A 229 12.88 -0.66 -1.26
C GLY A 229 12.49 -0.40 0.19
N SER A 230 13.19 -1.05 1.11
CA SER A 230 12.97 -0.90 2.55
C SER A 230 11.54 -1.21 2.96
N SER A 231 10.83 -2.07 2.23
CA SER A 231 9.51 -2.58 2.62
C SER A 231 9.56 -3.05 4.05
N PHE A 232 8.52 -2.78 4.85
CA PHE A 232 8.58 -3.13 6.27
C PHE A 232 7.23 -3.49 6.85
N ILE A 233 7.29 -4.15 8.01
CA ILE A 233 6.14 -4.45 8.86
C ILE A 233 6.42 -3.87 10.23
N ALA A 234 5.52 -3.02 10.72
CA ALA A 234 5.56 -2.45 12.06
C ALA A 234 4.51 -3.10 12.96
N GLY A 235 4.86 -3.31 14.21
CA GLY A 235 3.97 -3.77 15.27
C GLY A 235 3.03 -2.67 15.78
N PRO A 236 2.08 -3.03 16.65
CA PRO A 236 1.04 -2.11 17.12
C PRO A 236 1.56 -0.94 17.96
N THR A 237 2.79 -1.01 18.45
CA THR A 237 3.45 0.07 19.19
C THR A 237 4.40 0.91 18.34
N GLY A 238 4.45 0.64 17.01
CA GLY A 238 5.35 1.28 16.08
C GLY A 238 6.76 0.69 16.08
N ASP A 239 6.98 -0.42 16.76
CA ASP A 239 8.21 -1.20 16.70
C ASP A 239 8.39 -1.83 15.30
N LEU A 240 9.62 -1.84 14.82
CA LEU A 240 9.94 -2.46 13.54
C LEU A 240 10.07 -3.98 13.72
N LEU A 241 9.11 -4.74 13.17
CA LEU A 241 9.13 -6.21 13.24
C LEU A 241 10.02 -6.84 12.17
N ALA A 242 9.95 -6.30 10.96
CA ALA A 242 10.78 -6.75 9.84
C ALA A 242 10.96 -5.62 8.82
N ARG A 243 12.11 -5.60 8.15
CA ARG A 243 12.43 -4.64 7.07
C ARG A 243 13.29 -5.29 6.00
N GLY A 244 12.97 -5.05 4.74
CA GLY A 244 13.78 -5.43 3.58
C GLY A 244 14.98 -4.52 3.37
N SER A 245 15.90 -4.95 2.53
CA SER A 245 17.05 -4.16 2.07
C SER A 245 16.58 -3.02 1.15
N ARG A 246 17.52 -2.17 0.76
CA ARG A 246 17.21 -1.03 -0.12
C ARG A 246 17.23 -1.40 -1.61
N ASP A 247 17.84 -2.52 -1.98
CA ASP A 247 18.26 -2.79 -3.34
C ASP A 247 18.08 -4.25 -3.81
N ARG A 248 17.61 -5.15 -2.94
CA ARG A 248 17.43 -6.56 -3.31
C ARG A 248 15.96 -6.92 -3.39
N GLU A 249 15.64 -7.84 -4.29
CA GLU A 249 14.36 -8.53 -4.29
C GLU A 249 14.26 -9.36 -3.01
N GLU A 250 13.22 -9.12 -2.22
CA GLU A 250 13.03 -9.77 -0.92
C GLU A 250 11.56 -9.95 -0.60
N LEU A 251 11.30 -10.92 0.26
CA LEU A 251 10.03 -11.14 0.91
C LEU A 251 10.15 -10.78 2.38
N VAL A 252 9.53 -9.68 2.80
CA VAL A 252 9.48 -9.25 4.21
C VAL A 252 8.29 -9.91 4.89
N LEU A 253 8.53 -10.62 6.00
CA LEU A 253 7.53 -11.39 6.73
C LEU A 253 7.55 -11.05 8.22
N ALA A 254 6.37 -10.96 8.83
CA ALA A 254 6.22 -10.91 10.29
C ALA A 254 4.87 -11.48 10.71
N THR A 255 4.82 -12.10 11.88
CA THR A 255 3.58 -12.58 12.50
C THR A 255 3.17 -11.67 13.65
N VAL A 256 1.90 -11.31 13.71
CA VAL A 256 1.29 -10.46 14.74
C VAL A 256 0.11 -11.17 15.38
N ASP A 257 -0.17 -10.88 16.65
CA ASP A 257 -1.40 -11.34 17.32
C ASP A 257 -2.43 -10.20 17.35
N LEU A 258 -3.40 -10.25 16.44
CA LEU A 258 -4.48 -9.26 16.36
C LEU A 258 -5.37 -9.28 17.62
N GLY A 259 -5.44 -10.40 18.35
CA GLY A 259 -6.13 -10.49 19.62
C GLY A 259 -5.45 -9.64 20.69
N ALA A 260 -4.12 -9.75 20.80
CA ALA A 260 -3.32 -8.91 21.70
C ALA A 260 -3.38 -7.42 21.31
N CYS A 261 -3.35 -7.10 20.02
CA CYS A 261 -3.54 -5.72 19.54
C CYS A 261 -4.90 -5.15 19.97
N ALA A 262 -5.98 -5.91 19.82
CA ALA A 262 -7.32 -5.50 20.22
C ALA A 262 -7.42 -5.29 21.75
N GLU A 263 -6.79 -6.14 22.55
CA GLU A 263 -6.73 -5.98 23.99
C GLU A 263 -5.95 -4.74 24.41
N SER A 264 -4.77 -4.53 23.82
CA SER A 264 -3.96 -3.32 24.05
C SER A 264 -4.76 -2.04 23.71
N ARG A 265 -5.51 -2.06 22.62
CA ARG A 265 -6.34 -0.93 22.19
C ARG A 265 -7.47 -0.62 23.18
N ARG A 266 -8.09 -1.65 23.78
CA ARG A 266 -9.11 -1.49 24.82
C ARG A 266 -8.53 -0.99 26.14
N SER A 267 -7.43 -1.61 26.60
CA SER A 267 -6.85 -1.33 27.91
C SER A 267 -6.13 0.02 27.97
N TRP A 268 -5.44 0.42 26.89
CA TRP A 268 -4.68 1.69 26.87
C TRP A 268 -5.57 2.93 26.78
N GLY A 269 -6.78 2.80 26.26
CA GLY A 269 -7.80 3.84 26.30
C GLY A 269 -7.64 4.98 25.28
N LEU A 270 -6.74 4.92 24.31
CA LEU A 270 -6.49 6.01 23.34
C LEU A 270 -7.75 6.44 22.57
N PHE A 271 -8.62 5.49 22.23
CA PHE A 271 -9.86 5.82 21.52
C PHE A 271 -10.98 6.33 22.43
N ARG A 272 -11.02 5.89 23.71
CA ARG A 272 -11.93 6.38 24.73
C ARG A 272 -11.67 7.83 25.09
N ASP A 273 -10.39 8.21 25.16
CA ASP A 273 -9.95 9.51 25.67
C ASP A 273 -9.84 10.58 24.57
N ARG A 274 -10.32 10.25 23.35
CA ARG A 274 -10.39 11.22 22.25
C ARG A 274 -11.32 12.39 22.59
N ARG A 275 -10.95 13.57 22.10
CA ARG A 275 -11.71 14.83 22.26
C ARG A 275 -12.14 15.36 20.88
N PRO A 276 -13.14 14.71 20.20
CA PRO A 276 -13.59 15.14 18.87
C PRO A 276 -14.07 16.60 18.82
N ASP A 277 -14.57 17.09 19.94
CA ASP A 277 -14.99 18.48 20.14
C ASP A 277 -13.85 19.51 19.91
N LEU A 278 -12.58 19.08 20.02
CA LEU A 278 -11.40 19.92 19.79
C LEU A 278 -10.83 19.81 18.37
N TYR A 279 -11.32 18.89 17.54
CA TYR A 279 -10.69 18.52 16.27
C TYR A 279 -11.30 19.22 15.05
N SER A 280 -12.21 20.17 15.22
CA SER A 280 -12.87 20.88 14.10
C SER A 280 -11.87 21.57 13.14
N ARG A 281 -10.71 22.00 13.65
CA ARG A 281 -9.64 22.60 12.84
C ARG A 281 -9.03 21.64 11.80
N LEU A 282 -9.12 20.33 12.01
CA LEU A 282 -8.64 19.34 11.03
C LEU A 282 -9.51 19.30 9.76
N GLN A 283 -10.67 19.98 9.74
CA GLN A 283 -11.55 20.10 8.58
C GLN A 283 -11.36 21.43 7.82
N ALA A 284 -10.49 22.31 8.30
CA ALA A 284 -10.19 23.58 7.65
C ALA A 284 -8.95 23.44 6.76
N LEU A 285 -8.96 24.15 5.61
CA LEU A 285 -7.80 24.29 4.73
C LEU A 285 -6.83 25.35 5.30
#